data_8efb9dba277db1fa40137d8d406dcba1
#
_entry.id   8efb9dba277db1fa40137d8d406dcba1
#
_cell.length_a   1.000
_cell.length_b   1.000
_cell.length_c   1.000
_cell.angle_alpha   90.00
_cell.angle_beta   90.00
_cell.angle_gamma   90.00
#
_symmetry.space_group_name_H-M   'P 1'
#
loop_
_entity.id
_entity.type
_entity.pdbx_description
1 polymer ?
#
loop_
_entity_poly.entity_id
_entity_poly.type
_entity_poly.pdbx_seq_one_letter_code
_entity_poly.pdbx_strand_id
1 'polypeptide(L)'
;NANLNEVLGVEPEVTLGELREEIERAGIDPRYQIPSGMTKQAYLEMRLSDAIAEEDDYDLMVMGRTQGQGCYCFVNGLVQTQVQKLQSHYPYIVVDNEAGMEHISRGILPMMEVAILVSDCSRRGVQAAGRIAKLMKELNFKPQKTGLIVNRVPDGKLDAGTLEEIRNQGLELLGVVPHDDQ
;
A
#
# COMPACT_ATOMS: atom_id res chain seq x y z
N ASN A 1 -8.45 1.03 -2.10
CA ASN A 1 -9.22 -0.10 -1.60
C ASN A 1 -8.70 -0.49 -0.23
N ALA A 2 -9.55 -0.41 0.77
CA ALA A 2 -9.26 -0.92 2.09
C ALA A 2 -9.79 -2.36 2.15
N ASN A 3 -9.01 -3.34 1.74
CA ASN A 3 -9.43 -4.75 1.75
C ASN A 3 -8.61 -5.57 2.75
N LEU A 4 -7.41 -5.11 3.10
CA LEU A 4 -6.54 -5.85 4.00
C LEU A 4 -7.15 -5.96 5.41
N ASN A 5 -7.78 -4.90 5.89
CA ASN A 5 -8.49 -4.91 7.17
C ASN A 5 -9.66 -5.90 7.19
N GLU A 6 -10.41 -6.03 6.07
CA GLU A 6 -11.49 -7.00 5.95
C GLU A 6 -10.95 -8.44 6.01
N VAL A 7 -9.83 -8.71 5.31
CA VAL A 7 -9.17 -10.03 5.31
C VAL A 7 -8.61 -10.39 6.68
N LEU A 8 -8.06 -9.41 7.40
CA LEU A 8 -7.48 -9.60 8.72
C LEU A 8 -8.54 -9.56 9.84
N GLY A 9 -9.79 -9.14 9.53
CA GLY A 9 -10.87 -9.01 10.51
C GLY A 9 -10.67 -7.86 11.48
N VAL A 10 -9.90 -6.83 11.09
CA VAL A 10 -9.58 -5.67 11.94
C VAL A 10 -10.35 -4.46 11.44
N GLU A 11 -11.05 -3.77 12.33
CA GLU A 11 -11.71 -2.51 12.04
C GLU A 11 -10.95 -1.36 12.70
N PRO A 12 -10.22 -0.53 11.93
CA PRO A 12 -9.54 0.65 12.48
C PRO A 12 -10.57 1.67 12.98
N GLU A 13 -10.30 2.34 14.08
CA GLU A 13 -11.17 3.41 14.61
C GLU A 13 -11.31 4.58 13.63
N VAL A 14 -10.23 4.90 12.92
CA VAL A 14 -10.20 5.92 11.89
C VAL A 14 -9.23 5.54 10.78
N THR A 15 -9.59 5.84 9.54
CA THR A 15 -8.70 5.67 8.39
C THR A 15 -7.95 6.96 8.08
N LEU A 16 -6.83 6.87 7.37
CA LEU A 16 -6.08 8.06 6.93
C LEU A 16 -6.89 8.98 6.02
N GLY A 17 -7.82 8.41 5.24
CA GLY A 17 -8.73 9.18 4.39
C GLY A 17 -9.74 9.99 5.20
N GLU A 18 -10.34 9.40 6.23
CA GLU A 18 -11.25 10.08 7.16
C GLU A 18 -10.51 11.17 7.94
N LEU A 19 -9.32 10.88 8.44
CA LEU A 19 -8.49 11.86 9.12
C LEU A 19 -8.17 13.07 8.23
N ARG A 20 -7.89 12.84 6.96
CA ARG A 20 -7.72 13.92 5.99
C ARG A 20 -8.97 14.79 5.89
N GLU A 21 -10.16 14.16 5.70
CA GLU A 21 -11.41 14.89 5.60
C GLU A 21 -11.70 15.71 6.86
N GLU A 22 -11.40 15.15 8.02
CA GLU A 22 -11.54 15.83 9.30
C GLU A 22 -10.68 17.11 9.35
N ILE A 23 -9.44 17.04 8.91
CA ILE A 23 -8.51 18.17 8.90
C ILE A 23 -8.89 19.22 7.83
N GLU A 24 -9.34 18.77 6.66
CA GLU A 24 -9.79 19.70 5.60
C GLU A 24 -11.04 20.47 6.03
N ARG A 25 -11.94 19.84 6.79
CA ARG A 25 -13.15 20.45 7.33
C ARG A 25 -12.92 21.22 8.63
N ALA A 26 -11.76 21.05 9.26
CA ALA A 26 -11.40 21.77 10.47
C ALA A 26 -11.39 23.28 10.24
N GLY A 27 -12.25 24.00 10.98
CA GLY A 27 -12.46 25.45 10.84
C GLY A 27 -13.57 25.84 9.85
N ILE A 28 -14.18 24.89 9.13
CA ILE A 28 -15.34 25.09 8.26
C ILE A 28 -16.58 24.43 8.87
N ASP A 29 -16.43 23.24 9.39
CA ASP A 29 -17.52 22.45 9.98
C ASP A 29 -17.34 22.37 11.52
N PRO A 30 -18.35 22.83 12.30
CA PRO A 30 -18.27 22.81 13.76
C PRO A 30 -18.02 21.42 14.39
N ARG A 31 -18.28 20.34 13.65
CA ARG A 31 -18.01 18.96 14.10
C ARG A 31 -16.53 18.61 14.10
N TYR A 32 -15.73 19.35 13.34
CA TYR A 32 -14.28 19.11 13.16
C TYR A 32 -13.49 20.30 13.69
N GLN A 33 -13.52 20.49 15.01
CA GLN A 33 -12.78 21.59 15.65
C GLN A 33 -11.46 21.09 16.22
N ILE A 34 -10.39 21.78 15.85
CA ILE A 34 -9.11 21.57 16.51
C ILE A 34 -9.19 22.16 17.92
N PRO A 35 -8.83 21.41 18.98
CA PRO A 35 -8.87 21.91 20.33
C PRO A 35 -8.13 23.24 20.49
N SER A 36 -8.71 24.14 21.29
CA SER A 36 -8.13 25.49 21.52
C SER A 36 -6.71 25.37 22.07
N GLY A 37 -5.77 26.07 21.44
CA GLY A 37 -4.36 26.03 21.80
C GLY A 37 -3.53 24.92 21.10
N MET A 38 -4.15 24.07 20.31
CA MET A 38 -3.44 23.03 19.55
C MET A 38 -3.20 23.49 18.12
N THR A 39 -2.01 23.27 17.58
CA THR A 39 -1.71 23.48 16.16
C THR A 39 -2.32 22.37 15.29
N LYS A 40 -2.59 22.67 14.01
CA LYS A 40 -3.01 21.64 13.05
C LYS A 40 -2.06 20.44 13.03
N GLN A 41 -0.77 20.69 13.12
CA GLN A 41 0.25 19.65 13.10
C GLN A 41 0.19 18.76 14.34
N ALA A 42 0.09 19.36 15.52
CA ALA A 42 -0.02 18.62 16.78
C ALA A 42 -1.32 17.77 16.83
N TYR A 43 -2.41 18.36 16.36
CA TYR A 43 -3.69 17.64 16.24
C TYR A 43 -3.57 16.44 15.30
N LEU A 44 -2.96 16.66 14.13
CA LEU A 44 -2.72 15.60 13.17
C LEU A 44 -1.84 14.48 13.74
N GLU A 45 -0.75 14.82 14.41
CA GLU A 45 0.16 13.83 15.01
C GLU A 45 -0.57 12.99 16.09
N MET A 46 -1.43 13.60 16.86
CA MET A 46 -2.28 12.91 17.83
C MET A 46 -3.26 11.95 17.12
N ARG A 47 -3.99 12.45 16.12
CA ARG A 47 -5.00 11.65 15.41
C ARG A 47 -4.40 10.55 14.53
N LEU A 48 -3.14 10.70 14.11
CA LEU A 48 -2.43 9.64 13.39
C LEU A 48 -2.15 8.42 14.28
N SER A 49 -1.97 8.61 15.58
CA SER A 49 -1.87 7.49 16.52
C SER A 49 -3.18 6.71 16.60
N ASP A 50 -4.32 7.40 16.54
CA ASP A 50 -5.63 6.77 16.55
C ASP A 50 -5.94 5.98 15.25
N ALA A 51 -5.20 6.26 14.17
CA ALA A 51 -5.32 5.54 12.91
C ALA A 51 -4.50 4.23 12.86
N ILE A 52 -3.80 3.90 13.92
CA ILE A 52 -3.10 2.63 14.07
C ILE A 52 -3.98 1.69 14.88
N ALA A 53 -4.45 0.61 14.26
CA ALA A 53 -5.09 -0.48 14.97
C ALA A 53 -4.00 -1.43 15.48
N GLU A 54 -3.86 -1.50 16.79
CA GLU A 54 -2.85 -2.33 17.47
C GLU A 54 -3.43 -3.73 17.72
N GLU A 55 -2.75 -4.75 17.21
CA GLU A 55 -3.06 -6.17 17.42
C GLU A 55 -1.88 -6.87 18.11
N ASP A 56 -2.09 -8.09 18.57
CA ASP A 56 -1.08 -8.82 19.37
C ASP A 56 0.25 -9.03 18.62
N ASP A 57 0.19 -9.30 17.30
CA ASP A 57 1.35 -9.68 16.48
C ASP A 57 1.72 -8.63 15.41
N TYR A 58 0.85 -7.67 15.16
CA TYR A 58 1.04 -6.64 14.14
C TYR A 58 0.18 -5.41 14.41
N ASP A 59 0.57 -4.28 13.86
CA ASP A 59 -0.25 -3.08 13.83
C ASP A 59 -0.71 -2.82 12.40
N LEU A 60 -1.93 -2.34 12.23
CA LEU A 60 -2.53 -2.06 10.94
C LEU A 60 -2.88 -0.58 10.79
N MET A 61 -2.49 0.00 9.68
CA MET A 61 -2.91 1.33 9.25
C MET A 61 -3.62 1.24 7.90
N VAL A 62 -4.81 1.81 7.79
CA VAL A 62 -5.64 1.73 6.60
C VAL A 62 -5.79 3.10 5.95
N MET A 63 -5.52 3.15 4.62
CA MET A 63 -5.72 4.39 3.85
C MET A 63 -7.19 4.81 3.82
N GLY A 64 -8.13 3.87 3.70
CA GLY A 64 -9.55 4.14 3.56
C GLY A 64 -9.90 4.79 2.21
N ARG A 65 -11.20 5.03 2.02
CA ARG A 65 -11.72 5.75 0.85
C ARG A 65 -11.82 7.23 1.17
N THR A 66 -11.24 8.07 0.33
CA THR A 66 -11.46 9.52 0.42
C THR A 66 -12.67 9.90 -0.42
N GLN A 67 -13.66 10.53 0.20
CA GLN A 67 -14.79 11.14 -0.51
C GLN A 67 -14.41 12.59 -0.80
N GLY A 68 -14.14 12.93 -2.06
CA GLY A 68 -13.93 14.32 -2.46
C GLY A 68 -12.92 14.51 -3.60
N GLN A 69 -13.06 15.62 -4.32
CA GLN A 69 -12.13 16.09 -5.35
C GLN A 69 -10.91 16.76 -4.67
N GLY A 70 -10.02 16.00 -4.11
CA GLY A 70 -8.80 16.55 -3.51
C GLY A 70 -7.55 15.77 -3.92
N CYS A 71 -6.43 16.47 -3.99
CA CYS A 71 -5.15 15.83 -4.28
C CYS A 71 -4.76 14.91 -3.11
N TYR A 72 -4.46 13.66 -3.40
CA TYR A 72 -3.87 12.72 -2.43
C TYR A 72 -2.49 13.17 -1.91
N CYS A 73 -1.93 14.26 -2.44
CA CYS A 73 -0.60 14.74 -2.10
C CYS A 73 -0.40 14.99 -0.60
N PHE A 74 -1.42 15.51 0.08
CA PHE A 74 -1.35 15.78 1.53
C PHE A 74 -1.33 14.47 2.33
N VAL A 75 -2.25 13.54 2.05
CA VAL A 75 -2.31 12.23 2.72
C VAL A 75 -1.06 11.42 2.43
N ASN A 76 -0.57 11.49 1.19
CA ASN A 76 0.67 10.82 0.80
C ASN A 76 1.88 11.34 1.59
N GLY A 77 1.98 12.65 1.81
CA GLY A 77 3.00 13.24 2.66
C GLY A 77 2.90 12.78 4.12
N LEU A 78 1.67 12.62 4.63
CA LEU A 78 1.42 12.09 5.97
C LEU A 78 1.86 10.63 6.07
N VAL A 79 1.47 9.78 5.12
CA VAL A 79 1.88 8.38 5.08
C VAL A 79 3.41 8.26 5.04
N GLN A 80 4.07 9.03 4.18
CA GLN A 80 5.54 9.03 4.12
C GLN A 80 6.17 9.39 5.46
N THR A 81 5.68 10.46 6.11
CA THR A 81 6.20 10.90 7.41
C THR A 81 5.96 9.85 8.49
N GLN A 82 4.79 9.21 8.50
CA GLN A 82 4.50 8.17 9.48
C GLN A 82 5.29 6.90 9.24
N VAL A 83 5.38 6.43 8.01
CA VAL A 83 6.21 5.25 7.68
C VAL A 83 7.67 5.49 8.09
N GLN A 84 8.22 6.70 7.86
CA GLN A 84 9.56 7.03 8.32
C GLN A 84 9.70 7.01 9.84
N LYS A 85 8.73 7.50 10.59
CA LYS A 85 8.71 7.42 12.05
C LYS A 85 8.61 5.97 12.54
N LEU A 86 7.75 5.17 11.91
CA LEU A 86 7.50 3.78 12.27
C LEU A 86 8.67 2.86 11.93
N GLN A 87 9.48 3.16 10.92
CA GLN A 87 10.67 2.37 10.54
C GLN A 87 11.64 2.11 11.68
N SER A 88 11.70 2.99 12.66
CA SER A 88 12.56 2.79 13.84
C SER A 88 11.94 1.89 14.92
N HIS A 89 10.65 1.61 14.85
CA HIS A 89 9.90 0.87 15.87
C HIS A 89 9.50 -0.54 15.42
N TYR A 90 9.45 -0.78 14.11
CA TYR A 90 9.04 -2.07 13.54
C TYR A 90 10.18 -2.73 12.78
N PRO A 91 10.42 -4.04 13.00
CA PRO A 91 11.41 -4.79 12.23
C PRO A 91 11.00 -4.96 10.78
N TYR A 92 9.70 -4.95 10.48
CA TYR A 92 9.13 -5.07 9.14
C TYR A 92 7.98 -4.11 8.97
N ILE A 93 7.90 -3.48 7.79
CA ILE A 93 6.73 -2.71 7.35
C ILE A 93 6.32 -3.27 6.00
N VAL A 94 5.09 -3.75 5.92
CA VAL A 94 4.49 -4.27 4.69
C VAL A 94 3.47 -3.28 4.18
N VAL A 95 3.61 -2.85 2.92
CA VAL A 95 2.68 -1.92 2.28
C VAL A 95 1.93 -2.65 1.19
N ASP A 96 0.64 -2.90 1.42
CA ASP A 96 -0.27 -3.44 0.41
C ASP A 96 -0.78 -2.32 -0.49
N ASN A 97 -0.57 -2.47 -1.79
CA ASN A 97 -0.93 -1.46 -2.78
C ASN A 97 -2.06 -1.95 -3.67
N GLU A 98 -2.93 -1.03 -4.08
CA GLU A 98 -3.89 -1.31 -5.14
C GLU A 98 -3.22 -1.80 -6.42
N ALA A 99 -3.97 -2.56 -7.20
CA ALA A 99 -3.53 -2.98 -8.53
C ALA A 99 -3.25 -1.75 -9.42
N GLY A 100 -2.13 -1.80 -10.15
CA GLY A 100 -1.75 -0.76 -11.09
C GLY A 100 -0.51 0.04 -10.70
N MET A 101 -0.30 1.14 -11.40
CA MET A 101 0.95 1.91 -11.34
C MET A 101 0.82 3.28 -10.64
N GLU A 102 -0.38 3.65 -10.22
CA GLU A 102 -0.64 5.02 -9.74
C GLU A 102 0.14 5.36 -8.46
N HIS A 103 0.22 4.42 -7.54
CA HIS A 103 0.93 4.65 -6.27
C HIS A 103 2.42 4.84 -6.47
N ILE A 104 3.00 4.10 -7.41
CA ILE A 104 4.43 4.23 -7.77
C ILE A 104 4.67 5.57 -8.47
N SER A 105 3.82 5.93 -9.44
CA SER A 105 3.97 7.16 -10.21
C SER A 105 3.81 8.43 -9.36
N ARG A 106 3.07 8.35 -8.26
CA ARG A 106 2.86 9.47 -7.33
C ARG A 106 3.94 9.61 -6.27
N GLY A 107 4.93 8.72 -6.24
CA GLY A 107 6.05 8.77 -5.30
C GLY A 107 5.63 8.62 -3.84
N ILE A 108 4.53 7.89 -3.58
CA ILE A 108 3.93 7.75 -2.25
C ILE A 108 4.78 6.87 -1.33
N LEU A 109 5.52 5.95 -1.93
CA LEU A 109 6.27 4.97 -1.18
C LEU A 109 7.65 5.50 -0.82
N PRO A 110 8.02 5.46 0.47
CA PRO A 110 9.39 5.71 0.89
C PRO A 110 10.33 4.65 0.29
N MET A 111 11.61 4.78 0.54
CA MET A 111 12.57 3.75 0.16
C MET A 111 12.12 2.39 0.73
N MET A 112 11.85 1.44 -0.15
CA MET A 112 11.56 0.06 0.25
C MET A 112 12.71 -0.83 -0.17
N GLU A 113 12.99 -1.83 0.66
CA GLU A 113 14.08 -2.77 0.43
C GLU A 113 13.65 -3.86 -0.53
N VAL A 114 12.39 -4.28 -0.46
CA VAL A 114 11.85 -5.36 -1.29
C VAL A 114 10.56 -4.92 -1.96
N ALA A 115 10.46 -5.13 -3.26
CA ALA A 115 9.24 -4.98 -4.03
C ALA A 115 8.75 -6.36 -4.49
N ILE A 116 7.57 -6.75 -4.06
CA ILE A 116 6.92 -7.98 -4.52
C ILE A 116 5.84 -7.61 -5.52
N LEU A 117 6.02 -8.06 -6.76
CA LEU A 117 5.01 -7.95 -7.80
C LEU A 117 4.10 -9.17 -7.71
N VAL A 118 2.80 -8.97 -7.76
CA VAL A 118 1.82 -10.05 -7.73
C VAL A 118 1.03 -10.05 -9.03
N SER A 119 0.96 -11.18 -9.70
CA SER A 119 0.14 -11.38 -10.90
C SER A 119 -0.67 -12.68 -10.81
N ASP A 120 -1.69 -12.79 -11.64
CA ASP A 120 -2.29 -14.09 -11.94
C ASP A 120 -1.38 -14.90 -12.88
N CYS A 121 -1.77 -16.16 -13.17
CA CYS A 121 -1.00 -17.07 -14.04
C CYS A 121 -1.16 -16.77 -15.53
N SER A 122 -1.87 -15.72 -15.94
CA SER A 122 -2.01 -15.35 -17.34
C SER A 122 -0.77 -14.63 -17.86
N ARG A 123 -0.45 -14.82 -19.15
CA ARG A 123 0.62 -14.05 -19.81
C ARG A 123 0.40 -12.54 -19.70
N ARG A 124 -0.85 -12.09 -19.77
CA ARG A 124 -1.19 -10.66 -19.62
C ARG A 124 -0.88 -10.13 -18.24
N GLY A 125 -1.16 -10.92 -17.18
CA GLY A 125 -0.81 -10.58 -15.81
C GLY A 125 0.70 -10.44 -15.63
N VAL A 126 1.47 -11.41 -16.13
CA VAL A 126 2.95 -11.37 -16.10
C VAL A 126 3.49 -10.15 -16.86
N GLN A 127 2.93 -9.84 -18.04
CA GLN A 127 3.31 -8.64 -18.80
C GLN A 127 2.97 -7.35 -18.04
N ALA A 128 1.84 -7.32 -17.31
CA ALA A 128 1.50 -6.18 -16.47
C ALA A 128 2.53 -6.00 -15.34
N ALA A 129 2.93 -7.08 -14.66
CA ALA A 129 4.00 -7.06 -13.67
C ALA A 129 5.33 -6.56 -14.26
N GLY A 130 5.68 -7.01 -15.48
CA GLY A 130 6.86 -6.53 -16.21
C GLY A 130 6.82 -5.03 -16.49
N ARG A 131 5.65 -4.48 -16.88
CA ARG A 131 5.47 -3.03 -17.06
C ARG A 131 5.64 -2.27 -15.76
N ILE A 132 5.15 -2.79 -14.63
CA ILE A 132 5.34 -2.18 -13.31
C ILE A 132 6.83 -2.16 -12.96
N ALA A 133 7.55 -3.28 -13.14
CA ALA A 133 8.99 -3.36 -12.89
C ALA A 133 9.78 -2.36 -13.73
N LYS A 134 9.38 -2.16 -15.00
CA LYS A 134 9.99 -1.18 -15.88
C LYS A 134 9.73 0.25 -15.40
N LEU A 135 8.49 0.56 -15.04
CA LEU A 135 8.11 1.88 -14.54
C LEU A 135 8.86 2.22 -13.24
N MET A 136 9.03 1.26 -12.34
CA MET A 136 9.82 1.45 -11.12
C MET A 136 11.24 1.93 -11.46
N LYS A 137 11.88 1.31 -12.45
CA LYS A 137 13.21 1.71 -12.92
C LYS A 137 13.22 3.13 -13.54
N GLU A 138 12.23 3.45 -14.37
CA GLU A 138 12.08 4.76 -15.03
C GLU A 138 11.88 5.89 -14.00
N LEU A 139 11.12 5.63 -12.94
CA LEU A 139 10.89 6.56 -11.84
C LEU A 139 12.05 6.62 -10.82
N ASN A 140 13.14 5.92 -11.08
CA ASN A 140 14.28 5.80 -10.18
C ASN A 140 13.93 5.19 -8.81
N PHE A 141 12.86 4.44 -8.75
CA PHE A 141 12.47 3.67 -7.60
C PHE A 141 13.23 2.34 -7.62
N LYS A 142 14.23 2.20 -6.74
CA LYS A 142 15.21 1.12 -6.79
C LYS A 142 15.18 0.32 -5.48
N PRO A 143 14.24 -0.61 -5.30
CA PRO A 143 14.31 -1.55 -4.21
C PRO A 143 15.59 -2.40 -4.35
N GLN A 144 16.12 -2.88 -3.24
CA GLN A 144 17.30 -3.77 -3.24
C GLN A 144 16.97 -5.10 -3.94
N LYS A 145 15.72 -5.57 -3.78
CA LYS A 145 15.20 -6.78 -4.44
C LYS A 145 13.83 -6.52 -5.05
N THR A 146 13.61 -7.09 -6.23
CA THR A 146 12.30 -7.13 -6.87
C THR A 146 12.03 -8.56 -7.32
N GLY A 147 10.86 -9.10 -6.95
CA GLY A 147 10.48 -10.45 -7.35
C GLY A 147 9.00 -10.56 -7.68
N LEU A 148 8.64 -11.65 -8.35
CA LEU A 148 7.29 -11.96 -8.78
C LEU A 148 6.72 -13.13 -7.97
N ILE A 149 5.52 -12.96 -7.46
CA ILE A 149 4.65 -14.05 -6.98
C ILE A 149 3.52 -14.20 -7.99
N VAL A 150 3.30 -15.42 -8.46
CA VAL A 150 2.14 -15.74 -9.31
C VAL A 150 1.08 -16.38 -8.45
N ASN A 151 -0.08 -15.72 -8.40
CA ASN A 151 -1.21 -16.10 -7.56
C ASN A 151 -2.28 -16.84 -8.38
N ARG A 152 -3.12 -17.61 -7.69
CA ARG A 152 -4.24 -18.38 -8.26
C ARG A 152 -3.80 -19.35 -9.36
N VAL A 153 -2.70 -20.04 -9.11
CA VAL A 153 -2.14 -21.00 -10.07
C VAL A 153 -2.87 -22.34 -9.96
N PRO A 154 -3.53 -22.83 -11.02
CA PRO A 154 -4.16 -24.15 -10.99
C PRO A 154 -3.14 -25.23 -10.61
N ASP A 155 -3.49 -26.07 -9.65
CA ASP A 155 -2.62 -27.16 -9.13
C ASP A 155 -1.21 -26.71 -8.68
N GLY A 156 -1.00 -25.41 -8.48
CA GLY A 156 0.29 -24.83 -8.11
C GLY A 156 1.38 -24.97 -9.19
N LYS A 157 1.02 -25.28 -10.43
CA LYS A 157 1.96 -25.51 -11.53
C LYS A 157 1.76 -24.51 -12.66
N LEU A 158 2.80 -23.73 -12.94
CA LEU A 158 2.81 -22.83 -14.10
C LEU A 158 3.03 -23.61 -15.40
N ASP A 159 2.29 -23.22 -16.44
CA ASP A 159 2.54 -23.73 -17.78
C ASP A 159 3.82 -23.17 -18.40
N ALA A 160 4.33 -23.87 -19.43
CA ALA A 160 5.59 -23.50 -20.08
C ALA A 160 5.55 -22.10 -20.70
N GLY A 161 4.40 -21.66 -21.21
CA GLY A 161 4.25 -20.34 -21.83
C GLY A 161 4.27 -19.20 -20.79
N THR A 162 3.70 -19.41 -19.62
CA THR A 162 3.80 -18.45 -18.50
C THR A 162 5.23 -18.36 -17.97
N LEU A 163 5.93 -19.51 -17.84
CA LEU A 163 7.34 -19.51 -17.42
C LEU A 163 8.24 -18.82 -18.45
N GLU A 164 7.98 -19.00 -19.74
CA GLU A 164 8.70 -18.28 -20.81
C GLU A 164 8.44 -16.78 -20.74
N GLU A 165 7.18 -16.36 -20.54
CA GLU A 165 6.84 -14.94 -20.41
C GLU A 165 7.54 -14.30 -19.21
N ILE A 166 7.60 -14.97 -18.04
CA ILE A 166 8.32 -14.48 -16.86
C ILE A 166 9.79 -14.22 -17.20
N ARG A 167 10.44 -15.16 -17.93
CA ARG A 167 11.83 -14.97 -18.40
C ARG A 167 11.98 -13.81 -19.37
N ASN A 168 11.04 -13.68 -20.33
CA ASN A 168 11.06 -12.61 -21.32
C ASN A 168 10.89 -11.22 -20.69
N GLN A 169 10.13 -11.14 -19.58
CA GLN A 169 9.99 -9.90 -18.80
C GLN A 169 11.18 -9.63 -17.87
N GLY A 170 12.12 -10.57 -17.76
CA GLY A 170 13.27 -10.44 -16.86
C GLY A 170 12.89 -10.38 -15.38
N LEU A 171 11.82 -11.06 -14.99
CA LEU A 171 11.33 -11.11 -13.62
C LEU A 171 11.89 -12.33 -12.89
N GLU A 172 12.27 -12.15 -11.63
CA GLU A 172 12.63 -13.24 -10.73
C GLU A 172 11.36 -13.84 -10.10
N LEU A 173 11.09 -15.11 -10.36
CA LEU A 173 9.97 -15.83 -9.75
C LEU A 173 10.35 -16.22 -8.31
N LEU A 174 9.68 -15.61 -7.33
CA LEU A 174 9.86 -15.94 -5.91
C LEU A 174 9.02 -17.15 -5.49
N GLY A 175 7.85 -17.32 -6.09
CA GLY A 175 6.96 -18.43 -5.74
C GLY A 175 5.63 -18.38 -6.47
N VAL A 176 4.84 -19.41 -6.23
CA VAL A 176 3.47 -19.52 -6.72
C VAL A 176 2.53 -19.77 -5.55
N VAL A 177 1.34 -19.16 -5.61
CA VAL A 177 0.24 -19.43 -4.69
C VAL A 177 -0.83 -20.20 -5.47
N PRO A 178 -1.15 -21.42 -5.05
CA PRO A 178 -2.18 -22.21 -5.69
C PRO A 178 -3.54 -21.53 -5.66
N HIS A 179 -4.40 -21.90 -6.59
CA HIS A 179 -5.81 -21.53 -6.53
C HIS A 179 -6.48 -22.30 -5.38
N ASP A 180 -7.26 -21.58 -4.59
CA ASP A 180 -8.08 -22.13 -3.53
C ASP A 180 -9.53 -21.88 -3.89
N ASP A 181 -10.33 -22.96 -3.87
CA ASP A 181 -11.76 -22.93 -4.21
C ASP A 181 -12.65 -22.61 -2.99
N GLN A 182 -12.07 -22.24 -1.82
CA GLN A 182 -12.83 -21.89 -0.60
C GLN A 182 -13.35 -20.47 -0.61
#